data_bf7fc0bc56da09b223d8713411542d76
#
_entry.id   bf7fc0bc56da09b223d8713411542d76
#
_cell.length_a   1.000
_cell.length_b   1.000
_cell.length_c   1.000
_cell.angle_alpha   90.00
_cell.angle_beta   90.00
_cell.angle_gamma   90.00
#
_symmetry.space_group_name_H-M   'P 1'
#
loop_
_entity.id
_entity.type
_entity.pdbx_description
1 polymer ?
#
loop_
_entity_poly.entity_id
_entity_poly.type
_entity_poly.pdbx_seq_one_letter_code
_entity_poly.pdbx_strand_id
1 'polypeptide(L)'
;MSTPTSRRSFLRNAGLGSLGALAAGGLLNAAPAQKPDEKILGASGVKTTQRPKGVWAPVSDRKIRVGIVGFGVCQFGAAFGFQDHPNVTVAAVSDLIPERCQNLAKACRCEKTYPSLEELVKDDTIEAVFVATDAPNHAKHCIDVLKHGKHVACAVPAVWGSMEDAEKLLAAVKSSGLKYMMFETSAFHEDCHAMRQIHRAGGFGKLIYSEGEYFHHSPQPIPSFRDWRVGLPPQWYPTHSNAYYVCVTGGSFTEVACLGMPSVIKHLQPENNRYKNSFGTEVALLRTSEGGMARMVVSWDSHEPGDEAGRVRGQRGSMWGMRYTGDERKLPDLARPPLPPKVATGGHGGAHGNLTEEFISAILEDRKPLVDIIQALNMTVAGIVSHQSALKDGQRMKIPQFT
;
A
#
# COMPACT_ATOMS: atom_id res chain seq x y z
N MET A 1 33.91 -29.28 -42.38
CA MET A 1 32.74 -30.06 -41.94
C MET A 1 32.97 -30.42 -40.48
N SER A 2 32.46 -29.64 -39.55
CA SER A 2 32.59 -29.86 -38.10
C SER A 2 31.23 -30.31 -37.56
N THR A 3 31.22 -31.51 -37.00
CA THR A 3 30.06 -32.15 -36.37
C THR A 3 29.69 -31.48 -35.03
N PRO A 4 28.42 -31.32 -34.69
CA PRO A 4 28.02 -30.68 -33.45
C PRO A 4 28.14 -31.64 -32.25
N THR A 5 28.82 -31.19 -31.21
CA THR A 5 28.98 -31.91 -29.95
C THR A 5 27.68 -31.92 -29.15
N SER A 6 27.20 -33.11 -28.83
CA SER A 6 25.95 -33.35 -28.09
C SER A 6 26.06 -32.94 -26.62
N ARG A 7 24.99 -32.35 -26.08
CA ARG A 7 24.83 -31.95 -24.65
C ARG A 7 25.04 -33.08 -23.63
N ARG A 8 25.11 -34.32 -24.03
CA ARG A 8 25.33 -35.48 -23.15
C ARG A 8 26.80 -35.72 -22.76
N SER A 9 27.77 -35.09 -23.44
CA SER A 9 29.21 -35.27 -23.12
C SER A 9 29.70 -34.30 -22.04
N PHE A 10 28.95 -33.22 -21.73
CA PHE A 10 29.34 -32.24 -20.71
C PHE A 10 29.11 -32.75 -19.27
N LEU A 11 28.16 -33.64 -19.05
CA LEU A 11 27.83 -34.15 -17.70
C LEU A 11 28.66 -35.36 -17.25
N ARG A 12 29.51 -35.90 -18.08
CA ARG A 12 30.33 -37.08 -17.75
C ARG A 12 31.72 -36.74 -17.21
N ASN A 13 32.19 -35.50 -17.36
CA ASN A 13 33.55 -35.10 -16.94
C ASN A 13 33.63 -34.30 -15.65
N ALA A 14 32.49 -34.11 -14.92
CA ALA A 14 32.45 -33.38 -13.64
C ALA A 14 32.44 -34.30 -12.40
N GLY A 15 32.68 -35.57 -12.56
CA GLY A 15 32.54 -36.52 -11.45
C GLY A 15 33.69 -37.51 -11.32
N LEU A 16 34.92 -37.07 -11.06
CA LEU A 16 35.98 -37.90 -10.48
C LEU A 16 37.20 -37.02 -10.14
N GLY A 17 37.31 -36.69 -8.88
CA GLY A 17 38.55 -36.03 -8.39
C GLY A 17 38.40 -35.54 -6.95
N SER A 18 38.88 -36.35 -6.06
CA SER A 18 39.41 -36.11 -4.72
C SER A 18 38.58 -36.62 -3.54
N LEU A 19 38.69 -37.89 -3.28
CA LEU A 19 38.76 -38.46 -1.93
C LEU A 19 40.22 -38.27 -1.42
N GLY A 20 40.39 -37.41 -0.45
CA GLY A 20 41.66 -37.23 0.26
C GLY A 20 41.33 -36.82 1.71
N ALA A 21 41.57 -37.75 2.60
CA ALA A 21 41.33 -37.63 4.04
C ALA A 21 42.07 -36.48 4.67
N LEU A 22 41.43 -35.84 5.68
CA LEU A 22 42.10 -35.42 6.89
C LEU A 22 41.10 -35.35 8.03
N ALA A 23 41.17 -36.33 8.90
CA ALA A 23 40.62 -36.30 10.23
C ALA A 23 41.49 -35.40 11.08
N ALA A 24 40.96 -34.32 11.66
CA ALA A 24 41.47 -33.69 12.85
C ALA A 24 40.29 -33.10 13.58
N GLY A 25 40.09 -33.57 14.79
CA GLY A 25 39.00 -33.20 15.67
C GLY A 25 39.04 -31.76 16.10
N GLY A 26 37.91 -31.18 16.13
CA GLY A 26 37.56 -29.96 16.82
C GLY A 26 36.09 -30.02 17.14
N LEU A 27 35.77 -30.47 18.33
CA LEU A 27 34.43 -30.33 18.92
C LEU A 27 34.16 -28.83 19.03
N LEU A 28 33.59 -28.25 18.02
CA LEU A 28 32.92 -26.96 18.15
C LEU A 28 31.65 -27.23 18.99
N ASN A 29 31.72 -26.88 20.26
CA ASN A 29 30.54 -26.73 21.10
C ASN A 29 29.57 -25.77 20.38
N ALA A 30 28.56 -26.36 19.76
CA ALA A 30 27.41 -25.59 19.34
C ALA A 30 26.81 -24.99 20.63
N ALA A 31 26.91 -23.69 20.79
CA ALA A 31 26.14 -22.97 21.79
C ALA A 31 24.66 -23.37 21.63
N PRO A 32 23.92 -23.58 22.71
CA PRO A 32 22.52 -23.89 22.64
C PRO A 32 21.85 -22.79 21.83
N ALA A 33 21.09 -23.17 20.79
CA ALA A 33 20.31 -22.26 20.01
C ALA A 33 19.45 -21.44 20.98
N GLN A 34 19.74 -20.16 21.12
CA GLN A 34 18.85 -19.23 21.80
C GLN A 34 17.52 -19.33 21.06
N LYS A 35 16.47 -19.71 21.78
CA LYS A 35 15.11 -19.55 21.30
C LYS A 35 14.97 -18.10 20.90
N PRO A 36 14.62 -17.78 19.65
CA PRO A 36 14.40 -16.39 19.28
C PRO A 36 13.26 -15.89 20.18
N ASP A 37 13.50 -14.77 20.86
CA ASP A 37 12.42 -13.99 21.46
C ASP A 37 11.52 -13.58 20.29
N GLU A 38 10.42 -14.32 20.10
CA GLU A 38 9.40 -14.07 19.10
C GLU A 38 8.61 -12.80 19.50
N LYS A 39 9.22 -11.64 19.35
CA LYS A 39 8.45 -10.42 19.14
C LYS A 39 7.97 -10.45 17.70
N ILE A 40 6.74 -10.92 17.49
CA ILE A 40 6.01 -10.74 16.23
C ILE A 40 5.87 -9.23 16.04
N LEU A 41 6.67 -8.65 15.15
CA LEU A 41 6.55 -7.26 14.76
C LEU A 41 5.14 -7.02 14.23
N GLY A 42 4.41 -6.08 14.81
CA GLY A 42 3.02 -5.76 14.42
C GLY A 42 1.95 -6.27 15.39
N ALA A 43 2.27 -7.16 16.35
CA ALA A 43 1.30 -7.63 17.33
C ALA A 43 1.15 -6.71 18.55
N SER A 44 2.07 -5.77 18.77
CA SER A 44 2.01 -4.87 19.91
C SER A 44 1.34 -3.54 19.54
N GLY A 45 0.07 -3.39 19.88
CA GLY A 45 -0.59 -2.09 19.96
C GLY A 45 -1.87 -1.88 19.18
N VAL A 46 -2.24 -2.74 18.24
CA VAL A 46 -3.59 -2.68 17.66
C VAL A 46 -4.49 -3.54 18.56
N LYS A 47 -5.23 -2.91 19.46
CA LYS A 47 -6.40 -3.55 20.06
C LYS A 47 -7.38 -3.82 18.91
N THR A 48 -7.28 -5.00 18.31
CA THR A 48 -8.36 -5.50 17.47
C THR A 48 -9.49 -5.84 18.44
N THR A 49 -10.48 -4.98 18.54
CA THR A 49 -11.77 -5.38 19.05
C THR A 49 -12.21 -6.54 18.15
N GLN A 50 -12.25 -7.75 18.70
CA GLN A 50 -12.80 -8.91 17.99
C GLN A 50 -14.28 -8.62 17.81
N ARG A 51 -14.65 -8.13 16.63
CA ARG A 51 -16.07 -8.00 16.28
C ARG A 51 -16.66 -9.40 16.17
N PRO A 52 -17.91 -9.61 16.63
CA PRO A 52 -18.58 -10.89 16.52
C PRO A 52 -18.60 -11.36 15.05
N LYS A 53 -18.33 -12.63 14.83
CA LYS A 53 -18.42 -13.25 13.51
C LYS A 53 -19.83 -13.09 12.96
N GLY A 54 -19.96 -12.55 11.75
CA GLY A 54 -21.15 -12.70 10.92
C GLY A 54 -22.09 -11.52 10.79
N VAL A 55 -22.17 -10.58 11.72
CA VAL A 55 -23.07 -9.41 11.63
C VAL A 55 -22.33 -8.14 12.04
N TRP A 56 -22.39 -7.11 11.20
CA TRP A 56 -21.87 -5.82 11.58
C TRP A 56 -22.69 -5.22 12.74
N ALA A 57 -22.00 -4.63 13.70
CA ALA A 57 -22.62 -3.89 14.78
C ALA A 57 -21.93 -2.53 14.91
N PRO A 58 -22.67 -1.44 15.12
CA PRO A 58 -22.09 -0.11 15.31
C PRO A 58 -21.24 -0.09 16.59
N VAL A 59 -20.08 0.56 16.52
CA VAL A 59 -19.24 0.81 17.71
C VAL A 59 -19.74 2.01 18.51
N SER A 60 -20.61 2.83 17.92
CA SER A 60 -21.17 4.05 18.52
C SER A 60 -22.41 4.48 17.73
N ASP A 61 -23.31 5.21 18.36
CA ASP A 61 -24.44 5.90 17.69
C ASP A 61 -24.02 7.27 17.11
N ARG A 62 -22.80 7.71 17.41
CA ARG A 62 -22.25 8.98 16.92
C ARG A 62 -22.07 8.95 15.41
N LYS A 63 -22.37 10.08 14.75
CA LYS A 63 -22.08 10.30 13.33
C LYS A 63 -20.92 11.28 13.19
N ILE A 64 -19.94 10.90 12.40
CA ILE A 64 -18.83 11.77 12.02
C ILE A 64 -19.28 12.63 10.84
N ARG A 65 -19.05 13.94 10.93
CA ARG A 65 -19.33 14.89 9.85
C ARG A 65 -18.12 14.96 8.91
N VAL A 66 -18.29 14.42 7.70
CA VAL A 66 -17.20 14.27 6.73
C VAL A 66 -17.34 15.26 5.59
N GLY A 67 -16.25 15.97 5.28
CA GLY A 67 -16.07 16.70 4.04
C GLY A 67 -15.41 15.80 2.98
N ILE A 68 -15.83 15.88 1.71
CA ILE A 68 -15.24 15.11 0.63
C ILE A 68 -14.68 16.06 -0.43
N VAL A 69 -13.41 15.92 -0.76
CA VAL A 69 -12.72 16.81 -1.71
C VAL A 69 -12.12 16.03 -2.88
N GLY A 70 -12.59 16.36 -4.07
CA GLY A 70 -12.15 15.76 -5.32
C GLY A 70 -13.07 14.64 -5.81
N PHE A 71 -13.68 14.84 -6.98
CA PHE A 71 -14.44 13.82 -7.68
C PHE A 71 -13.56 13.12 -8.72
N GLY A 72 -12.84 13.94 -9.48
CA GLY A 72 -11.95 13.46 -10.52
C GLY A 72 -12.64 12.67 -11.62
N VAL A 73 -11.87 12.04 -12.49
CA VAL A 73 -12.37 11.18 -13.56
C VAL A 73 -12.80 9.81 -13.02
N CYS A 74 -12.10 9.33 -12.00
CA CYS A 74 -12.36 8.02 -11.38
C CYS A 74 -13.51 8.06 -10.36
N GLN A 75 -14.11 9.23 -10.11
CA GLN A 75 -15.21 9.44 -9.16
C GLN A 75 -14.91 8.98 -7.72
N PHE A 76 -13.63 8.95 -7.34
CA PHE A 76 -13.18 8.40 -6.06
C PHE A 76 -13.81 9.09 -4.86
N GLY A 77 -14.10 10.39 -4.92
CA GLY A 77 -14.79 11.07 -3.83
C GLY A 77 -16.07 10.38 -3.38
N ALA A 78 -16.85 9.81 -4.29
CA ALA A 78 -18.09 9.12 -3.99
C ALA A 78 -17.96 7.58 -3.94
N ALA A 79 -16.92 7.00 -4.57
CA ALA A 79 -16.80 5.56 -4.78
C ALA A 79 -16.56 4.77 -3.48
N PHE A 80 -16.03 5.40 -2.45
CA PHE A 80 -15.74 4.75 -1.17
C PHE A 80 -16.94 4.61 -0.23
N GLY A 81 -18.10 5.18 -0.59
CA GLY A 81 -19.36 4.92 0.11
C GLY A 81 -19.52 5.62 1.46
N PHE A 82 -18.82 6.74 1.72
CA PHE A 82 -19.01 7.54 2.93
C PHE A 82 -20.48 7.92 3.12
N GLN A 83 -21.19 8.25 2.04
CA GLN A 83 -22.60 8.63 2.03
C GLN A 83 -23.56 7.51 2.45
N ASP A 84 -23.10 6.26 2.44
CA ASP A 84 -23.91 5.08 2.79
C ASP A 84 -23.61 4.55 4.19
N HIS A 85 -22.55 5.06 4.83
CA HIS A 85 -22.11 4.60 6.13
C HIS A 85 -23.00 5.15 7.25
N PRO A 86 -23.57 4.29 8.16
CA PRO A 86 -24.53 4.73 9.18
C PRO A 86 -23.96 5.74 10.18
N ASN A 87 -22.65 5.68 10.45
CA ASN A 87 -21.96 6.61 11.34
C ASN A 87 -21.35 7.83 10.61
N VAL A 88 -21.78 8.12 9.39
CA VAL A 88 -21.31 9.28 8.61
C VAL A 88 -22.47 10.21 8.28
N THR A 89 -22.18 11.50 8.30
CA THR A 89 -22.94 12.54 7.61
C THR A 89 -21.99 13.25 6.67
N VAL A 90 -22.20 13.16 5.35
CA VAL A 90 -21.45 13.98 4.41
C VAL A 90 -21.90 15.41 4.57
N ALA A 91 -21.08 16.24 5.22
CA ALA A 91 -21.43 17.60 5.62
C ALA A 91 -21.23 18.62 4.51
N ALA A 92 -20.22 18.40 3.66
CA ALA A 92 -19.93 19.25 2.50
C ALA A 92 -19.06 18.48 1.48
N VAL A 93 -19.06 18.97 0.25
CA VAL A 93 -18.20 18.46 -0.82
C VAL A 93 -17.51 19.60 -1.56
N SER A 94 -16.39 19.30 -2.21
CA SER A 94 -15.65 20.27 -3.02
C SER A 94 -14.95 19.60 -4.21
N ASP A 95 -14.96 20.28 -5.33
CA ASP A 95 -14.07 20.04 -6.48
C ASP A 95 -13.80 21.39 -7.15
N LEU A 96 -12.56 21.60 -7.62
CA LEU A 96 -12.17 22.84 -8.31
C LEU A 96 -12.94 23.07 -9.62
N ILE A 97 -13.48 21.98 -10.22
CA ILE A 97 -14.27 22.06 -11.43
C ILE A 97 -15.75 22.05 -11.04
N PRO A 98 -16.49 23.17 -11.29
CA PRO A 98 -17.88 23.31 -10.79
C PRO A 98 -18.81 22.17 -11.18
N GLU A 99 -18.75 21.68 -12.41
CA GLU A 99 -19.54 20.53 -12.87
C GLU A 99 -19.23 19.26 -12.08
N ARG A 100 -17.94 18.98 -11.81
CA ARG A 100 -17.53 17.83 -10.99
C ARG A 100 -17.96 17.98 -9.55
N CYS A 101 -17.92 19.21 -9.00
CA CYS A 101 -18.43 19.50 -7.66
C CYS A 101 -19.93 19.21 -7.55
N GLN A 102 -20.72 19.62 -8.53
CA GLN A 102 -22.16 19.31 -8.61
C GLN A 102 -22.43 17.80 -8.71
N ASN A 103 -21.65 17.10 -9.55
CA ASN A 103 -21.76 15.65 -9.68
C ASN A 103 -21.39 14.92 -8.38
N LEU A 104 -20.35 15.38 -7.68
CA LEU A 104 -19.96 14.88 -6.37
C LEU A 104 -21.06 15.12 -5.32
N ALA A 105 -21.62 16.32 -5.29
CA ALA A 105 -22.73 16.68 -4.40
C ALA A 105 -23.93 15.77 -4.59
N LYS A 106 -24.32 15.55 -5.85
CA LYS A 106 -25.41 14.63 -6.21
C LYS A 106 -25.09 13.19 -5.78
N ALA A 107 -23.90 12.68 -6.10
CA ALA A 107 -23.49 11.31 -5.77
C ALA A 107 -23.42 11.07 -4.25
N CYS A 108 -22.97 12.07 -3.48
CA CYS A 108 -22.89 12.00 -2.04
C CYS A 108 -24.18 12.40 -1.32
N ARG A 109 -25.24 12.80 -2.04
CA ARG A 109 -26.52 13.30 -1.48
C ARG A 109 -26.27 14.47 -0.50
N CYS A 110 -25.39 15.39 -0.88
CA CYS A 110 -24.95 16.53 -0.06
C CYS A 110 -25.29 17.83 -0.78
N GLU A 111 -25.96 18.75 -0.09
CA GLU A 111 -26.37 20.05 -0.65
C GLU A 111 -25.27 21.12 -0.53
N LYS A 112 -24.41 21.01 0.49
CA LYS A 112 -23.39 22.01 0.78
C LYS A 112 -22.14 21.78 -0.05
N THR A 113 -21.74 22.79 -0.82
CA THR A 113 -20.55 22.74 -1.67
C THR A 113 -19.58 23.87 -1.34
N TYR A 114 -18.30 23.65 -1.56
CA TYR A 114 -17.26 24.66 -1.47
C TYR A 114 -16.44 24.72 -2.77
N PRO A 115 -15.91 25.90 -3.15
CA PRO A 115 -15.16 26.05 -4.38
C PRO A 115 -13.77 25.40 -4.33
N SER A 116 -13.23 25.14 -3.13
CA SER A 116 -11.91 24.51 -2.95
C SER A 116 -11.81 23.81 -1.59
N LEU A 117 -10.75 23.02 -1.40
CA LEU A 117 -10.40 22.41 -0.12
C LEU A 117 -10.15 23.50 0.94
N GLU A 118 -9.42 24.54 0.58
CA GLU A 118 -9.04 25.64 1.47
C GLU A 118 -10.27 26.39 2.05
N GLU A 119 -11.38 26.40 1.31
CA GLU A 119 -12.64 26.95 1.83
C GLU A 119 -13.41 25.91 2.65
N LEU A 120 -13.41 24.65 2.23
CA LEU A 120 -14.11 23.57 2.93
C LEU A 120 -13.53 23.35 4.33
N VAL A 121 -12.22 23.42 4.52
CA VAL A 121 -11.59 23.15 5.83
C VAL A 121 -11.87 24.21 6.88
N LYS A 122 -12.34 25.39 6.49
CA LYS A 122 -12.77 26.47 7.40
C LYS A 122 -14.13 26.19 8.06
N ASP A 123 -14.87 25.18 7.57
CA ASP A 123 -16.16 24.81 8.16
C ASP A 123 -15.93 24.01 9.46
N ASP A 124 -16.15 24.66 10.61
CA ASP A 124 -15.96 24.08 11.94
C ASP A 124 -16.91 22.92 12.25
N THR A 125 -17.94 22.73 11.44
CA THR A 125 -18.87 21.60 11.60
C THR A 125 -18.34 20.29 11.00
N ILE A 126 -17.25 20.33 10.23
CA ILE A 126 -16.60 19.17 9.64
C ILE A 126 -15.55 18.64 10.61
N GLU A 127 -15.60 17.32 10.87
CA GLU A 127 -14.68 16.62 11.79
C GLU A 127 -13.57 15.86 11.06
N ALA A 128 -13.86 15.39 9.85
CA ALA A 128 -12.93 14.62 9.04
C ALA A 128 -13.06 15.01 7.57
N VAL A 129 -11.97 14.87 6.80
CA VAL A 129 -11.96 15.15 5.36
C VAL A 129 -11.39 13.96 4.60
N PHE A 130 -12.09 13.53 3.56
CA PHE A 130 -11.54 12.62 2.56
C PHE A 130 -10.93 13.45 1.42
N VAL A 131 -9.60 13.35 1.29
CA VAL A 131 -8.79 14.01 0.26
C VAL A 131 -8.62 13.05 -0.91
N ALA A 132 -9.42 13.23 -1.97
CA ALA A 132 -9.37 12.49 -3.23
C ALA A 132 -8.96 13.41 -4.40
N THR A 133 -8.04 14.32 -4.14
CA THR A 133 -7.51 15.30 -5.10
C THR A 133 -6.45 14.68 -6.00
N ASP A 134 -5.68 15.49 -6.71
CA ASP A 134 -4.54 15.04 -7.50
C ASP A 134 -3.34 14.67 -6.59
N ALA A 135 -2.70 13.54 -6.89
CA ALA A 135 -1.64 12.99 -6.06
C ALA A 135 -0.47 13.96 -5.75
N PRO A 136 -0.02 14.82 -6.68
CA PRO A 136 1.00 15.81 -6.39
C PRO A 136 0.67 16.78 -5.25
N ASN A 137 -0.59 16.95 -4.91
CA ASN A 137 -1.04 17.85 -3.85
C ASN A 137 -1.50 17.14 -2.56
N HIS A 138 -1.48 15.80 -2.50
CA HIS A 138 -1.98 15.06 -1.34
C HIS A 138 -1.33 15.51 -0.02
N ALA A 139 -0.01 15.59 0.05
CA ALA A 139 0.69 16.01 1.28
C ALA A 139 0.27 17.41 1.72
N LYS A 140 0.28 18.39 0.80
CA LYS A 140 -0.14 19.78 1.07
C LYS A 140 -1.57 19.83 1.59
N HIS A 141 -2.49 19.16 0.90
CA HIS A 141 -3.91 19.16 1.26
C HIS A 141 -4.16 18.47 2.62
N CYS A 142 -3.51 17.34 2.87
CA CYS A 142 -3.62 16.66 4.16
C CYS A 142 -3.06 17.49 5.31
N ILE A 143 -1.93 18.17 5.11
CA ILE A 143 -1.36 19.09 6.11
C ILE A 143 -2.32 20.24 6.39
N ASP A 144 -2.97 20.78 5.37
CA ASP A 144 -3.94 21.88 5.53
C ASP A 144 -5.18 21.43 6.32
N VAL A 145 -5.73 20.26 6.00
CA VAL A 145 -6.82 19.63 6.77
C VAL A 145 -6.45 19.46 8.25
N LEU A 146 -5.26 18.91 8.53
CA LEU A 146 -4.77 18.70 9.90
C LEU A 146 -4.61 20.02 10.67
N LYS A 147 -4.10 21.08 10.03
CA LYS A 147 -3.97 22.42 10.63
C LYS A 147 -5.30 23.03 11.02
N HIS A 148 -6.38 22.63 10.35
CA HIS A 148 -7.74 23.06 10.70
C HIS A 148 -8.45 22.10 11.70
N GLY A 149 -7.69 21.23 12.38
CA GLY A 149 -8.21 20.38 13.44
C GLY A 149 -9.08 19.21 12.98
N LYS A 150 -8.92 18.72 11.75
CA LYS A 150 -9.78 17.68 11.18
C LYS A 150 -8.97 16.40 10.90
N HIS A 151 -9.60 15.24 11.14
CA HIS A 151 -9.06 13.95 10.76
C HIS A 151 -8.96 13.83 9.23
N VAL A 152 -8.02 13.01 8.73
CA VAL A 152 -7.75 12.89 7.29
C VAL A 152 -7.83 11.45 6.82
N ALA A 153 -8.66 11.21 5.82
CA ALA A 153 -8.53 10.09 4.90
C ALA A 153 -7.92 10.62 3.58
N CYS A 154 -6.91 9.95 3.02
CA CYS A 154 -6.22 10.40 1.81
C CYS A 154 -6.18 9.28 0.77
N ALA A 155 -6.51 9.59 -0.48
CA ALA A 155 -6.25 8.66 -1.59
C ALA A 155 -4.73 8.42 -1.74
N VAL A 156 -4.37 7.37 -2.47
CA VAL A 156 -2.97 6.98 -2.71
C VAL A 156 -2.31 7.82 -3.81
N PRO A 157 -0.99 8.01 -3.71
CA PRO A 157 -0.06 7.76 -2.60
C PRO A 157 -0.07 8.92 -1.58
N ALA A 158 0.52 8.71 -0.40
CA ALA A 158 0.56 9.74 0.65
C ALA A 158 1.35 10.99 0.23
N VAL A 159 2.46 10.80 -0.48
CA VAL A 159 3.32 11.88 -1.01
C VAL A 159 3.75 11.57 -2.44
N TRP A 160 4.16 12.59 -3.18
CA TRP A 160 4.46 12.51 -4.60
C TRP A 160 5.92 12.85 -4.88
N GLY A 161 6.78 11.83 -4.97
CA GLY A 161 8.18 11.97 -5.36
C GLY A 161 9.05 12.83 -4.45
N SER A 162 8.55 13.27 -3.29
CA SER A 162 9.21 14.24 -2.40
C SER A 162 9.43 13.68 -1.00
N MET A 163 10.70 13.61 -0.60
CA MET A 163 11.08 13.25 0.77
C MET A 163 10.71 14.34 1.78
N GLU A 164 10.88 15.61 1.38
CA GLU A 164 10.53 16.76 2.22
C GLU A 164 9.04 16.77 2.58
N ASP A 165 8.17 16.43 1.61
CA ASP A 165 6.73 16.35 1.86
C ASP A 165 6.39 15.18 2.80
N ALA A 166 7.13 14.07 2.74
CA ALA A 166 6.96 12.96 3.69
C ALA A 166 7.28 13.39 5.12
N GLU A 167 8.38 14.10 5.32
CA GLU A 167 8.77 14.63 6.64
C GLU A 167 7.76 15.66 7.17
N LYS A 168 7.31 16.59 6.32
CA LYS A 168 6.31 17.61 6.68
C LYS A 168 4.97 16.97 7.04
N LEU A 169 4.51 16.00 6.27
CA LEU A 169 3.25 15.31 6.53
C LEU A 169 3.33 14.52 7.84
N LEU A 170 4.42 13.79 8.08
CA LEU A 170 4.64 13.07 9.33
C LEU A 170 4.62 14.03 10.54
N ALA A 171 5.32 15.15 10.44
CA ALA A 171 5.35 16.16 11.50
C ALA A 171 3.96 16.72 11.78
N ALA A 172 3.18 17.02 10.72
CA ALA A 172 1.83 17.53 10.87
C ALA A 172 0.88 16.53 11.55
N VAL A 173 0.95 15.23 11.16
CA VAL A 173 0.14 14.20 11.82
C VAL A 173 0.53 14.03 13.28
N LYS A 174 1.84 13.94 13.58
CA LYS A 174 2.33 13.79 14.96
C LYS A 174 1.96 14.99 15.85
N SER A 175 2.05 16.21 15.34
CA SER A 175 1.75 17.42 16.12
C SER A 175 0.26 17.65 16.33
N SER A 176 -0.58 17.24 15.38
CA SER A 176 -2.03 17.42 15.49
C SER A 176 -2.71 16.42 16.45
N GLY A 177 -2.12 15.23 16.63
CA GLY A 177 -2.75 14.11 17.35
C GLY A 177 -3.98 13.52 16.65
N LEU A 178 -4.28 13.99 15.44
CA LEU A 178 -5.47 13.57 14.67
C LEU A 178 -5.20 12.25 13.91
N LYS A 179 -6.27 11.58 13.51
CA LYS A 179 -6.17 10.38 12.71
C LYS A 179 -5.86 10.74 11.26
N TYR A 180 -4.86 10.07 10.71
CA TYR A 180 -4.54 10.05 9.29
C TYR A 180 -4.61 8.60 8.80
N MET A 181 -5.28 8.37 7.68
CA MET A 181 -5.33 7.07 7.02
C MET A 181 -5.15 7.24 5.51
N MET A 182 -4.18 6.54 4.94
CA MET A 182 -4.10 6.40 3.49
C MET A 182 -5.05 5.29 3.03
N PHE A 183 -5.87 5.58 2.02
CA PHE A 183 -6.85 4.65 1.47
C PHE A 183 -6.19 3.71 0.45
N GLU A 184 -5.29 2.86 0.95
CA GLU A 184 -4.61 1.84 0.17
C GLU A 184 -5.51 0.62 -0.01
N THR A 185 -5.97 0.42 -1.22
CA THR A 185 -6.97 -0.60 -1.58
C THR A 185 -6.45 -2.01 -1.43
N SER A 186 -5.20 -2.31 -1.86
CA SER A 186 -4.63 -3.65 -1.73
C SER A 186 -4.55 -4.14 -0.29
N ALA A 187 -4.39 -3.22 0.70
CA ALA A 187 -4.38 -3.57 2.12
C ALA A 187 -5.69 -4.25 2.57
N PHE A 188 -6.77 -4.03 1.84
CA PHE A 188 -8.11 -4.55 2.14
C PHE A 188 -8.59 -5.60 1.12
N HIS A 189 -7.76 -6.04 0.16
CA HIS A 189 -8.03 -7.24 -0.63
C HIS A 189 -8.15 -8.46 0.28
N GLU A 190 -8.95 -9.44 -0.12
CA GLU A 190 -9.18 -10.64 0.68
C GLU A 190 -7.90 -11.40 1.00
N ASP A 191 -7.03 -11.54 0.02
CA ASP A 191 -5.77 -12.26 0.18
C ASP A 191 -4.78 -11.49 1.06
N CYS A 192 -4.63 -10.18 0.90
CA CYS A 192 -3.79 -9.35 1.76
C CYS A 192 -4.31 -9.36 3.22
N HIS A 193 -5.64 -9.27 3.39
CA HIS A 193 -6.25 -9.43 4.71
C HIS A 193 -5.95 -10.81 5.31
N ALA A 194 -6.16 -11.88 4.54
CA ALA A 194 -5.91 -13.25 4.99
C ALA A 194 -4.43 -13.46 5.34
N MET A 195 -3.49 -12.98 4.49
CA MET A 195 -2.05 -13.00 4.77
C MET A 195 -1.72 -12.30 6.10
N ARG A 196 -2.33 -11.15 6.36
CA ARG A 196 -2.17 -10.43 7.64
C ARG A 196 -2.69 -11.23 8.83
N GLN A 197 -3.84 -11.90 8.73
CA GLN A 197 -4.36 -12.75 9.81
C GLN A 197 -3.43 -13.95 10.09
N ILE A 198 -2.95 -14.62 9.05
CA ILE A 198 -2.01 -15.73 9.18
C ILE A 198 -0.68 -15.26 9.76
N HIS A 199 -0.15 -14.12 9.31
CA HIS A 199 1.08 -13.53 9.86
C HIS A 199 0.94 -13.27 11.37
N ARG A 200 -0.14 -12.62 11.79
CA ARG A 200 -0.45 -12.34 13.21
C ARG A 200 -0.57 -13.60 14.07
N ALA A 201 -1.05 -14.69 13.48
CA ALA A 201 -1.14 -15.99 14.13
C ALA A 201 0.20 -16.77 14.12
N GLY A 202 1.27 -16.22 13.54
CA GLY A 202 2.58 -16.89 13.43
C GLY A 202 2.65 -17.98 12.36
N GLY A 203 1.63 -18.12 11.50
CA GLY A 203 1.51 -19.22 10.55
C GLY A 203 2.53 -19.20 9.42
N PHE A 204 3.26 -18.10 9.21
CA PHE A 204 4.38 -18.02 8.26
C PHE A 204 5.72 -18.28 8.95
N GLY A 205 5.82 -18.15 10.27
CA GLY A 205 7.10 -18.06 10.96
C GLY A 205 7.90 -16.84 10.48
N LYS A 206 9.22 -16.91 10.47
CA LYS A 206 10.04 -15.82 9.91
C LYS A 206 9.78 -15.67 8.42
N LEU A 207 9.43 -14.48 7.97
CA LEU A 207 9.28 -14.19 6.55
C LEU A 207 10.65 -14.15 5.87
N ILE A 208 10.76 -14.91 4.79
CA ILE A 208 11.98 -15.01 3.97
C ILE A 208 11.85 -14.11 2.75
N TYR A 209 10.64 -14.09 2.15
CA TYR A 209 10.43 -13.41 0.88
C TYR A 209 8.98 -12.96 0.73
N SER A 210 8.78 -11.76 0.21
CA SER A 210 7.47 -11.22 -0.17
C SER A 210 7.51 -10.72 -1.61
N GLU A 211 6.39 -10.76 -2.28
CA GLU A 211 6.19 -10.14 -3.59
C GLU A 211 4.92 -9.32 -3.61
N GLY A 212 4.98 -8.19 -4.31
CA GLY A 212 3.83 -7.39 -4.66
C GLY A 212 3.95 -6.89 -6.09
N GLU A 213 2.83 -6.85 -6.79
CA GLU A 213 2.74 -6.46 -8.20
C GLU A 213 1.57 -5.51 -8.39
N TYR A 214 1.81 -4.46 -9.19
CA TYR A 214 0.78 -3.57 -9.71
C TYR A 214 1.01 -3.36 -11.19
N PHE A 215 0.18 -4.00 -11.99
CA PHE A 215 0.20 -3.91 -13.44
C PHE A 215 -1.05 -3.20 -13.91
N HIS A 216 -0.89 -2.02 -14.48
CA HIS A 216 -2.00 -1.22 -14.96
C HIS A 216 -1.69 -0.75 -16.39
N HIS A 217 -1.97 -1.58 -17.38
CA HIS A 217 -1.68 -1.27 -18.77
C HIS A 217 -2.34 0.05 -19.20
N SER A 218 -1.52 1.04 -19.53
CA SER A 218 -1.94 2.40 -19.82
C SER A 218 -1.38 2.90 -21.14
N PRO A 219 -1.86 2.39 -22.29
CA PRO A 219 -1.39 2.82 -23.62
C PRO A 219 -1.71 4.30 -23.87
N GLN A 220 -2.70 4.83 -23.20
CA GLN A 220 -3.02 6.27 -23.11
C GLN A 220 -3.06 6.67 -21.64
N PRO A 221 -2.64 7.89 -21.27
CA PRO A 221 -2.72 8.33 -19.88
C PRO A 221 -4.18 8.45 -19.46
N ILE A 222 -4.48 8.02 -18.23
CA ILE A 222 -5.78 8.31 -17.62
C ILE A 222 -5.92 9.83 -17.53
N PRO A 223 -7.02 10.43 -18.03
CA PRO A 223 -7.25 11.87 -17.91
C PRO A 223 -7.13 12.33 -16.46
N SER A 224 -6.42 13.43 -16.23
CA SER A 224 -6.13 13.89 -14.88
C SER A 224 -6.03 15.40 -14.81
N PHE A 225 -6.24 15.96 -13.61
CA PHE A 225 -6.10 17.40 -13.41
C PHE A 225 -4.65 17.84 -13.74
N ARG A 226 -4.49 18.81 -14.65
CA ARG A 226 -3.17 19.29 -15.11
C ARG A 226 -2.23 18.17 -15.57
N ASP A 227 -2.78 17.09 -16.12
CA ASP A 227 -2.04 15.98 -16.74
C ASP A 227 -0.98 15.33 -15.84
N TRP A 228 -1.24 15.27 -14.52
CA TRP A 228 -0.28 14.71 -13.57
C TRP A 228 0.01 13.21 -13.80
N ARG A 229 -0.89 12.48 -14.48
CA ARG A 229 -0.68 11.06 -14.81
C ARG A 229 0.13 10.85 -16.10
N VAL A 230 0.42 11.91 -16.88
CA VAL A 230 1.19 11.78 -18.11
C VAL A 230 2.67 11.53 -17.76
N GLY A 231 3.18 10.33 -18.13
CA GLY A 231 4.55 9.92 -17.87
C GLY A 231 4.87 9.66 -16.40
N LEU A 232 3.86 9.31 -15.63
CA LEU A 232 3.96 8.95 -14.22
C LEU A 232 5.06 7.90 -13.98
N PRO A 233 6.10 8.19 -13.18
CA PRO A 233 7.09 7.18 -12.81
C PRO A 233 6.44 6.02 -12.07
N PRO A 234 6.67 4.75 -12.47
CA PRO A 234 5.98 3.61 -11.90
C PRO A 234 6.12 3.54 -10.36
N GLN A 235 7.33 3.63 -9.84
CA GLN A 235 7.58 3.56 -8.40
C GLN A 235 7.20 4.83 -7.62
N TRP A 236 6.63 5.86 -8.24
CA TRP A 236 5.93 6.92 -7.51
C TRP A 236 4.48 6.55 -7.16
N TYR A 237 3.99 5.42 -7.69
CA TYR A 237 2.68 4.85 -7.36
C TYR A 237 2.82 3.41 -6.83
N PRO A 238 3.63 3.19 -5.76
CA PRO A 238 4.11 1.88 -5.36
C PRO A 238 3.19 1.18 -4.35
N THR A 239 2.18 1.89 -3.84
CA THR A 239 1.51 1.50 -2.60
C THR A 239 0.74 0.20 -2.75
N HIS A 240 0.14 -0.05 -3.92
CA HIS A 240 -0.59 -1.28 -4.22
C HIS A 240 0.31 -2.52 -4.17
N SER A 241 1.53 -2.45 -4.71
CA SER A 241 2.49 -3.55 -4.60
C SER A 241 3.09 -3.66 -3.20
N ASN A 242 3.49 -2.53 -2.61
CA ASN A 242 4.16 -2.51 -1.30
C ASN A 242 3.25 -2.94 -0.14
N ALA A 243 1.93 -2.83 -0.29
CA ALA A 243 0.94 -3.26 0.71
C ALA A 243 1.07 -4.75 1.08
N TYR A 244 1.45 -5.61 0.13
CA TYR A 244 1.61 -7.05 0.35
C TYR A 244 2.77 -7.45 1.28
N TYR A 245 3.61 -6.49 1.65
CA TYR A 245 4.55 -6.66 2.75
C TYR A 245 4.20 -5.75 3.95
N VAL A 246 4.11 -4.43 3.71
CA VAL A 246 3.94 -3.45 4.79
C VAL A 246 2.61 -3.65 5.54
N CYS A 247 1.49 -3.82 4.83
CA CYS A 247 0.19 -4.01 5.48
C CYS A 247 -0.04 -5.44 6.00
N VAL A 248 0.75 -6.43 5.55
CA VAL A 248 0.73 -7.78 6.09
C VAL A 248 1.46 -7.86 7.42
N THR A 249 2.66 -7.26 7.49
CA THR A 249 3.59 -7.44 8.61
C THR A 249 3.60 -6.27 9.60
N GLY A 250 3.26 -5.05 9.15
CA GLY A 250 3.53 -3.80 9.87
C GLY A 250 5.00 -3.36 9.78
N GLY A 251 5.83 -4.08 9.02
CA GLY A 251 7.25 -3.78 8.84
C GLY A 251 7.51 -2.69 7.79
N SER A 252 8.79 -2.49 7.47
CA SER A 252 9.28 -1.51 6.49
C SER A 252 10.34 -2.11 5.58
N PHE A 253 10.68 -1.40 4.51
CA PHE A 253 11.82 -1.73 3.68
C PHE A 253 13.02 -0.88 4.09
N THR A 254 14.21 -1.49 4.18
CA THR A 254 15.42 -0.82 4.70
C THR A 254 16.40 -0.44 3.61
N GLU A 255 16.34 -1.12 2.47
CA GLU A 255 17.29 -0.96 1.37
C GLU A 255 16.66 -1.43 0.05
N VAL A 256 17.05 -0.83 -1.06
CA VAL A 256 16.55 -1.18 -2.40
C VAL A 256 17.63 -1.14 -3.46
N ALA A 257 17.52 -2.03 -4.45
CA ALA A 257 18.09 -1.93 -5.79
C ALA A 257 16.95 -2.08 -6.80
N CYS A 258 16.76 -1.10 -7.67
CA CYS A 258 15.64 -1.07 -8.62
C CYS A 258 16.15 -0.86 -10.04
N LEU A 259 15.60 -1.62 -10.98
CA LEU A 259 15.84 -1.44 -12.40
C LEU A 259 14.58 -0.93 -13.09
N GLY A 260 14.76 0.04 -13.97
CA GLY A 260 13.71 0.58 -14.81
C GLY A 260 13.84 0.07 -16.24
N MET A 261 12.71 -0.30 -16.83
CA MET A 261 12.63 -0.68 -18.25
C MET A 261 12.07 0.49 -19.04
N PRO A 262 12.79 1.00 -20.06
CA PRO A 262 12.28 2.04 -20.93
C PRO A 262 10.99 1.62 -21.64
N SER A 263 10.02 2.51 -21.69
CA SER A 263 8.74 2.30 -22.35
C SER A 263 8.77 2.69 -23.82
N VAL A 264 7.98 1.98 -24.64
CA VAL A 264 7.66 2.37 -26.02
C VAL A 264 6.36 3.19 -26.12
N ILE A 265 5.62 3.31 -25.01
CA ILE A 265 4.35 4.06 -24.94
C ILE A 265 4.66 5.55 -24.99
N LYS A 266 4.01 6.26 -25.92
CA LYS A 266 4.34 7.66 -26.23
C LYS A 266 4.34 8.59 -25.01
N HIS A 267 3.35 8.52 -24.13
CA HIS A 267 3.26 9.44 -22.98
C HIS A 267 4.24 9.10 -21.85
N LEU A 268 4.88 7.93 -21.89
CA LEU A 268 5.91 7.51 -20.93
C LEU A 268 7.34 7.85 -21.42
N GLN A 269 7.48 8.42 -22.62
CA GLN A 269 8.79 8.84 -23.10
C GLN A 269 9.17 10.21 -22.53
N PRO A 270 10.44 10.44 -22.17
CA PRO A 270 10.87 11.60 -21.38
C PRO A 270 10.62 12.94 -22.08
N GLU A 271 10.62 13.00 -23.41
CA GLU A 271 10.30 14.21 -24.18
C GLU A 271 8.81 14.58 -24.11
N ASN A 272 7.94 13.64 -23.78
CA ASN A 272 6.49 13.81 -23.78
C ASN A 272 5.90 14.02 -22.37
N ASN A 273 6.72 14.03 -21.33
CA ASN A 273 6.23 14.17 -19.96
C ASN A 273 7.06 15.13 -19.09
N ARG A 274 6.41 15.73 -18.09
CA ARG A 274 7.05 16.70 -17.19
C ARG A 274 8.07 16.09 -16.23
N TYR A 275 7.98 14.77 -15.98
CA TYR A 275 8.85 14.08 -15.03
C TYR A 275 10.18 13.68 -15.64
N LYS A 276 10.32 13.83 -16.97
CA LYS A 276 11.46 13.28 -17.73
C LYS A 276 11.67 11.80 -17.48
N ASN A 277 10.61 11.12 -17.06
CA ASN A 277 10.60 9.67 -16.85
C ASN A 277 10.63 8.95 -18.20
N SER A 278 11.46 7.91 -18.28
CA SER A 278 11.53 7.02 -19.44
C SER A 278 11.00 5.60 -19.14
N PHE A 279 10.74 5.30 -17.88
CA PHE A 279 10.38 3.95 -17.47
C PHE A 279 8.87 3.73 -17.51
N GLY A 280 8.46 2.64 -18.15
CA GLY A 280 7.09 2.15 -18.06
C GLY A 280 6.92 1.02 -17.06
N THR A 281 8.03 0.35 -16.72
CA THR A 281 8.07 -0.72 -15.72
C THR A 281 9.28 -0.53 -14.82
N GLU A 282 9.08 -0.66 -13.52
CA GLU A 282 10.17 -0.65 -12.54
C GLU A 282 10.06 -1.86 -11.61
N VAL A 283 11.17 -2.59 -11.44
CA VAL A 283 11.28 -3.80 -10.61
C VAL A 283 12.26 -3.52 -9.48
N ALA A 284 11.74 -3.46 -8.25
CA ALA A 284 12.51 -3.21 -7.05
C ALA A 284 12.79 -4.50 -6.28
N LEU A 285 14.05 -4.74 -5.92
CA LEU A 285 14.48 -5.75 -4.97
C LEU A 285 14.84 -5.05 -3.65
N LEU A 286 14.16 -5.43 -2.58
CA LEU A 286 14.23 -4.73 -1.30
C LEU A 286 14.68 -5.67 -0.18
N ARG A 287 15.36 -5.11 0.84
CA ARG A 287 15.52 -5.77 2.14
C ARG A 287 14.40 -5.32 3.07
N THR A 288 13.85 -6.26 3.81
CA THR A 288 12.80 -6.00 4.79
C THR A 288 13.40 -5.73 6.18
N SER A 289 12.67 -5.01 7.02
CA SER A 289 13.08 -4.73 8.41
C SER A 289 13.24 -6.00 9.26
N GLU A 290 12.60 -7.10 8.89
CA GLU A 290 12.72 -8.41 9.55
C GLU A 290 13.92 -9.24 9.06
N GLY A 291 14.70 -8.70 8.11
CA GLY A 291 15.88 -9.37 7.56
C GLY A 291 15.58 -10.35 6.41
N GLY A 292 14.37 -10.34 5.87
CA GLY A 292 14.00 -11.01 4.63
C GLY A 292 14.24 -10.14 3.40
N MET A 293 13.66 -10.55 2.28
CA MET A 293 13.71 -9.83 1.01
C MET A 293 12.31 -9.67 0.41
N ALA A 294 12.17 -8.70 -0.48
CA ALA A 294 10.95 -8.50 -1.24
C ALA A 294 11.26 -8.12 -2.69
N ARG A 295 10.35 -8.44 -3.60
CA ARG A 295 10.30 -7.96 -4.97
C ARG A 295 8.99 -7.20 -5.15
N MET A 296 9.08 -5.92 -5.50
CA MET A 296 7.91 -5.07 -5.76
C MET A 296 7.98 -4.52 -7.18
N VAL A 297 6.89 -4.69 -7.92
CA VAL A 297 6.83 -4.33 -9.35
C VAL A 297 5.67 -3.36 -9.57
N VAL A 298 5.93 -2.34 -10.38
CA VAL A 298 4.89 -1.46 -10.92
C VAL A 298 5.11 -1.32 -12.42
N SER A 299 4.05 -1.50 -13.21
CA SER A 299 4.13 -1.46 -14.67
C SER A 299 2.90 -0.77 -15.28
N TRP A 300 3.17 0.09 -16.25
CA TRP A 300 2.18 0.71 -17.15
C TRP A 300 2.21 0.09 -18.56
N ASP A 301 3.23 -0.73 -18.85
CA ASP A 301 3.47 -1.29 -20.19
C ASP A 301 2.76 -2.60 -20.45
N SER A 302 2.43 -3.34 -19.41
CA SER A 302 2.12 -4.75 -19.52
C SER A 302 0.71 -5.06 -19.02
N HIS A 303 0.01 -5.93 -19.75
CA HIS A 303 -1.26 -6.52 -19.32
C HIS A 303 -1.01 -7.57 -18.24
N GLU A 304 -1.94 -7.64 -17.27
CA GLU A 304 -2.01 -8.68 -16.26
C GLU A 304 -3.47 -9.04 -16.00
N PRO A 305 -3.81 -10.31 -15.79
CA PRO A 305 -5.16 -10.75 -15.40
C PRO A 305 -5.47 -10.42 -13.94
N GLY A 306 -5.41 -9.22 -13.53
CA GLY A 306 -5.59 -8.76 -12.17
C GLY A 306 -4.53 -7.70 -11.86
N ASP A 307 -4.97 -6.50 -11.63
CA ASP A 307 -4.09 -5.34 -11.58
C ASP A 307 -3.15 -5.37 -10.36
N GLU A 308 -3.59 -5.95 -9.25
CA GLU A 308 -2.91 -5.95 -7.95
C GLU A 308 -2.82 -7.38 -7.42
N ALA A 309 -1.61 -7.85 -7.15
CA ALA A 309 -1.38 -9.20 -6.63
C ALA A 309 -0.17 -9.25 -5.69
N GLY A 310 -0.15 -10.25 -4.80
CA GLY A 310 1.00 -10.48 -3.95
C GLY A 310 1.05 -11.87 -3.35
N ARG A 311 2.21 -12.16 -2.76
CA ARG A 311 2.46 -13.41 -2.04
C ARG A 311 3.50 -13.24 -0.95
N VAL A 312 3.42 -14.08 0.07
CA VAL A 312 4.40 -14.14 1.15
C VAL A 312 4.91 -15.56 1.32
N ARG A 313 6.19 -15.68 1.65
CA ARG A 313 6.88 -16.95 1.90
C ARG A 313 7.66 -16.86 3.20
N GLY A 314 7.34 -17.73 4.12
CA GLY A 314 8.01 -17.84 5.40
C GLY A 314 8.56 -19.24 5.64
N GLN A 315 9.27 -19.43 6.74
CA GLN A 315 9.86 -20.71 7.11
C GLN A 315 8.82 -21.78 7.42
N ARG A 316 7.64 -21.40 7.94
CA ARG A 316 6.58 -22.31 8.35
C ARG A 316 5.39 -22.35 7.42
N GLY A 317 5.29 -21.41 6.49
CA GLY A 317 4.19 -21.36 5.53
C GLY A 317 4.36 -20.29 4.47
N SER A 318 3.58 -20.41 3.42
CA SER A 318 3.52 -19.50 2.28
C SER A 318 2.08 -19.32 1.84
N MET A 319 1.78 -18.15 1.28
CA MET A 319 0.46 -17.85 0.73
C MET A 319 0.55 -17.08 -0.57
N TRP A 320 -0.31 -17.45 -1.52
CA TRP A 320 -0.53 -16.76 -2.79
C TRP A 320 -2.02 -16.76 -3.12
N GLY A 321 -2.59 -15.58 -3.36
CA GLY A 321 -4.03 -15.43 -3.37
C GLY A 321 -4.61 -16.01 -2.09
N MET A 322 -5.66 -16.81 -2.16
CA MET A 322 -6.28 -17.47 -1.00
C MET A 322 -5.72 -18.88 -0.68
N ARG A 323 -4.57 -19.24 -1.26
CA ARG A 323 -3.96 -20.57 -1.08
C ARG A 323 -2.79 -20.51 -0.10
N TYR A 324 -3.01 -21.04 1.09
CA TYR A 324 -1.97 -21.30 2.09
C TYR A 324 -1.36 -22.70 1.92
N THR A 325 -0.06 -22.80 2.11
CA THR A 325 0.68 -24.07 2.21
C THR A 325 1.70 -23.92 3.34
N GLY A 326 1.66 -24.79 4.32
CA GLY A 326 2.56 -24.73 5.48
C GLY A 326 2.22 -25.71 6.59
N ASP A 327 2.83 -25.47 7.75
CA ASP A 327 2.76 -26.35 8.92
C ASP A 327 1.42 -26.25 9.66
N GLU A 328 0.74 -25.11 9.58
CA GLU A 328 -0.49 -24.86 10.31
C GLU A 328 -1.65 -25.70 9.73
N ARG A 329 -2.26 -26.52 10.60
CA ARG A 329 -3.43 -27.34 10.26
C ARG A 329 -4.75 -26.59 10.46
N LYS A 330 -4.75 -25.57 11.31
CA LYS A 330 -5.91 -24.74 11.60
C LYS A 330 -5.55 -23.26 11.45
N LEU A 331 -6.00 -22.66 10.37
CA LEU A 331 -5.81 -21.25 10.12
C LEU A 331 -6.76 -20.40 11.00
N PRO A 332 -6.39 -19.12 11.27
CA PRO A 332 -7.30 -18.16 11.87
C PRO A 332 -8.50 -17.89 10.93
N ASP A 333 -9.44 -17.07 11.39
CA ASP A 333 -10.49 -16.55 10.50
C ASP A 333 -9.86 -15.65 9.44
N LEU A 334 -10.03 -16.00 8.17
CA LEU A 334 -9.47 -15.29 7.04
C LEU A 334 -10.45 -14.30 6.39
N ALA A 335 -11.74 -14.36 6.80
CA ALA A 335 -12.76 -13.49 6.25
C ALA A 335 -12.57 -12.04 6.69
N ARG A 336 -12.81 -11.11 5.77
CA ARG A 336 -12.89 -9.70 6.12
C ARG A 336 -14.06 -9.46 7.08
N PRO A 337 -13.96 -8.49 8.02
CA PRO A 337 -15.09 -8.11 8.87
C PRO A 337 -16.31 -7.72 8.02
N PRO A 338 -17.54 -8.00 8.49
CA PRO A 338 -18.74 -7.58 7.79
C PRO A 338 -18.82 -6.05 7.70
N LEU A 339 -19.36 -5.56 6.59
CA LEU A 339 -19.59 -4.14 6.37
C LEU A 339 -20.93 -3.69 6.97
N PRO A 340 -21.07 -2.38 7.28
CA PRO A 340 -22.34 -1.80 7.67
C PRO A 340 -23.44 -2.05 6.64
N PRO A 341 -24.70 -2.16 7.06
CA PRO A 341 -25.82 -2.23 6.13
C PRO A 341 -25.77 -1.08 5.12
N LYS A 342 -26.00 -1.39 3.83
CA LYS A 342 -25.97 -0.49 2.68
C LYS A 342 -24.57 -0.02 2.22
N VAL A 343 -23.50 -0.29 2.95
CA VAL A 343 -22.14 -0.04 2.48
C VAL A 343 -21.73 -1.17 1.56
N ALA A 344 -21.52 -0.85 0.28
CA ALA A 344 -21.04 -1.81 -0.69
C ALA A 344 -19.53 -2.06 -0.51
N THR A 345 -19.08 -3.26 -0.86
CA THR A 345 -17.63 -3.54 -0.95
C THR A 345 -16.95 -2.64 -1.97
N GLY A 346 -17.61 -2.34 -3.09
CA GLY A 346 -17.14 -1.42 -4.12
C GLY A 346 -16.06 -2.01 -5.01
N GLY A 347 -15.30 -1.13 -5.65
CA GLY A 347 -14.22 -1.49 -6.57
C GLY A 347 -12.92 -1.93 -5.90
N HIS A 348 -11.84 -2.11 -6.72
CA HIS A 348 -10.50 -2.53 -6.28
C HIS A 348 -10.55 -3.74 -5.34
N GLY A 349 -10.96 -4.90 -5.90
CA GLY A 349 -11.05 -6.13 -5.12
C GLY A 349 -12.04 -6.10 -3.94
N GLY A 350 -13.03 -5.19 -4.00
CA GLY A 350 -14.01 -5.01 -2.94
C GLY A 350 -13.48 -4.29 -1.69
N ALA A 351 -12.51 -3.41 -1.84
CA ALA A 351 -11.83 -2.74 -0.73
C ALA A 351 -12.50 -1.45 -0.26
N HIS A 352 -13.27 -0.77 -1.11
CA HIS A 352 -13.74 0.61 -0.85
C HIS A 352 -14.51 0.75 0.46
N GLY A 353 -15.56 -0.04 0.67
CA GLY A 353 -16.36 0.02 1.89
C GLY A 353 -15.58 -0.35 3.15
N ASN A 354 -14.62 -1.28 3.03
CA ASN A 354 -13.76 -1.66 4.15
C ASN A 354 -12.82 -0.53 4.59
N LEU A 355 -12.32 0.28 3.62
CA LEU A 355 -11.50 1.45 3.92
C LEU A 355 -12.29 2.52 4.68
N THR A 356 -13.51 2.79 4.24
CA THR A 356 -14.40 3.74 4.93
C THR A 356 -14.77 3.25 6.33
N GLU A 357 -15.16 1.97 6.47
CA GLU A 357 -15.47 1.36 7.77
C GLU A 357 -14.26 1.45 8.73
N GLU A 358 -13.04 1.14 8.25
CA GLU A 358 -11.83 1.20 9.07
C GLU A 358 -11.53 2.63 9.54
N PHE A 359 -11.62 3.62 8.65
CA PHE A 359 -11.36 5.01 9.00
C PHE A 359 -12.36 5.56 10.00
N ILE A 360 -13.65 5.34 9.78
CA ILE A 360 -14.70 5.82 10.66
C ILE A 360 -14.62 5.11 12.03
N SER A 361 -14.42 3.82 12.04
CA SER A 361 -14.25 3.06 13.29
C SER A 361 -13.00 3.49 14.06
N ALA A 362 -11.88 3.77 13.37
CA ALA A 362 -10.66 4.27 14.01
C ALA A 362 -10.87 5.61 14.72
N ILE A 363 -11.70 6.51 14.16
CA ILE A 363 -12.08 7.77 14.81
C ILE A 363 -12.98 7.50 16.02
N LEU A 364 -14.02 6.68 15.85
CA LEU A 364 -15.02 6.43 16.90
C LEU A 364 -14.43 5.67 18.11
N GLU A 365 -13.47 4.78 17.87
CA GLU A 365 -12.77 3.98 18.89
C GLU A 365 -11.50 4.65 19.42
N ASP A 366 -11.16 5.84 18.93
CA ASP A 366 -9.92 6.56 19.23
C ASP A 366 -8.65 5.71 19.11
N ARG A 367 -8.57 4.91 18.07
CA ARG A 367 -7.41 4.04 17.77
C ARG A 367 -6.69 4.47 16.50
N LYS A 368 -5.48 3.95 16.31
CA LYS A 368 -4.77 4.07 15.03
C LYS A 368 -5.51 3.29 13.94
N PRO A 369 -5.70 3.86 12.73
CA PRO A 369 -6.19 3.13 11.59
C PRO A 369 -5.14 2.13 11.06
N LEU A 370 -5.58 1.14 10.29
CA LEU A 370 -4.70 0.09 9.76
C LEU A 370 -3.57 0.64 8.89
N VAL A 371 -3.87 1.61 8.03
CA VAL A 371 -2.88 2.26 7.17
C VAL A 371 -2.66 3.69 7.67
N ASP A 372 -2.06 3.79 8.85
CA ASP A 372 -1.71 5.07 9.47
C ASP A 372 -0.56 5.77 8.70
N ILE A 373 -0.15 6.94 9.17
CA ILE A 373 0.91 7.72 8.53
C ILE A 373 2.22 6.96 8.42
N ILE A 374 2.56 6.11 9.40
CA ILE A 374 3.81 5.34 9.39
C ILE A 374 3.78 4.30 8.27
N GLN A 375 2.70 3.54 8.18
CA GLN A 375 2.56 2.55 7.11
C GLN A 375 2.45 3.20 5.73
N ALA A 376 1.72 4.30 5.62
CA ALA A 376 1.60 5.07 4.40
C ALA A 376 2.97 5.54 3.87
N LEU A 377 3.81 6.09 4.75
CA LEU A 377 5.15 6.54 4.38
C LEU A 377 6.11 5.39 4.12
N ASN A 378 6.05 4.30 4.89
CA ASN A 378 6.86 3.10 4.64
C ASN A 378 6.58 2.48 3.27
N MET A 379 5.33 2.58 2.77
CA MET A 379 5.00 2.16 1.41
C MET A 379 5.46 3.19 0.36
N THR A 380 5.12 4.46 0.56
CA THR A 380 5.31 5.50 -0.46
C THR A 380 6.78 5.86 -0.64
N VAL A 381 7.53 6.06 0.46
CA VAL A 381 8.94 6.47 0.41
C VAL A 381 9.83 5.37 -0.15
N ALA A 382 9.50 4.11 0.11
CA ALA A 382 10.21 3.00 -0.50
C ALA A 382 10.17 3.07 -2.04
N GLY A 383 9.03 3.45 -2.62
CA GLY A 383 8.92 3.67 -4.06
C GLY A 383 9.72 4.87 -4.56
N ILE A 384 9.71 5.99 -3.84
CA ILE A 384 10.51 7.17 -4.22
C ILE A 384 11.99 6.79 -4.32
N VAL A 385 12.53 6.08 -3.32
CA VAL A 385 13.92 5.62 -3.32
C VAL A 385 14.17 4.57 -4.39
N SER A 386 13.18 3.71 -4.69
CA SER A 386 13.25 2.73 -5.77
C SER A 386 13.41 3.42 -7.13
N HIS A 387 12.60 4.44 -7.41
CA HIS A 387 12.77 5.23 -8.65
C HIS A 387 14.13 5.92 -8.72
N GLN A 388 14.62 6.48 -7.61
CA GLN A 388 15.96 7.07 -7.55
C GLN A 388 17.06 6.05 -7.83
N SER A 389 16.90 4.80 -7.37
CA SER A 389 17.79 3.69 -7.69
C SER A 389 17.74 3.33 -9.17
N ALA A 390 16.55 3.26 -9.76
CA ALA A 390 16.37 2.98 -11.19
C ALA A 390 17.04 4.03 -12.08
N LEU A 391 16.92 5.31 -11.73
CA LEU A 391 17.62 6.41 -12.42
C LEU A 391 19.16 6.34 -12.31
N LYS A 392 19.69 5.49 -11.42
CA LYS A 392 21.13 5.22 -11.20
C LYS A 392 21.51 3.79 -11.55
N ASP A 393 20.81 3.18 -12.49
CA ASP A 393 21.07 1.84 -13.02
C ASP A 393 21.13 0.76 -11.91
N GLY A 394 20.18 0.80 -11.00
CA GLY A 394 20.07 -0.19 -9.93
C GLY A 394 21.00 0.03 -8.73
N GLN A 395 21.59 1.22 -8.60
CA GLN A 395 22.41 1.51 -7.43
C GLN A 395 21.67 1.19 -6.14
N ARG A 396 22.28 0.38 -5.28
CA ARG A 396 21.72 0.03 -3.97
C ARG A 396 21.65 1.26 -3.06
N MET A 397 20.47 1.55 -2.55
CA MET A 397 20.17 2.73 -1.74
C MET A 397 19.49 2.35 -0.43
N LYS A 398 19.80 3.11 0.64
CA LYS A 398 19.09 3.00 1.92
C LYS A 398 17.76 3.71 1.84
N ILE A 399 16.74 3.12 2.50
CA ILE A 399 15.42 3.69 2.63
C ILE A 399 15.28 4.28 4.03
N PRO A 400 14.90 5.56 4.17
CA PRO A 400 14.58 6.15 5.46
C PRO A 400 13.51 5.38 6.21
N GLN A 401 13.65 5.27 7.53
CA GLN A 401 12.75 4.50 8.38
C GLN A 401 11.81 5.45 9.14
N PHE A 402 10.52 5.14 9.11
CA PHE A 402 9.48 5.86 9.85
C PHE A 402 8.96 4.97 10.99
N THR A 403 8.89 5.54 12.21
CA THR A 403 8.49 4.85 13.45
C THR A 403 7.54 5.71 14.29
#